data_4fb24372cdf03b90e04b10cbdf441166
#
_entry.id   4fb24372cdf03b90e04b10cbdf441166
#
_cell.length_a   1.000
_cell.length_b   1.000
_cell.length_c   1.000
_cell.angle_alpha   90.00
_cell.angle_beta   90.00
_cell.angle_gamma   90.00
#
_symmetry.space_group_name_H-M   'P 1'
#
loop_
_entity.id
_entity.type
_entity.pdbx_description
1 polymer ?
#
loop_
_entity_poly.entity_id
_entity_poly.type
_entity_poly.pdbx_seq_one_letter_code
_entity_poly.pdbx_strand_id
1 'polypeptide(L)'
;MKIYDLSHTLDNDTPVYQGTPHPVFKKIASIENDGFRETYLSLTSHTGTHIDAPYHMIGKGKKLDQLPLEIFAGRAAVVHVPADEPIIRKRMILNGSVSLQDIDFLLFFTGWNKYWGSRKYFKNYPVLSPGALELILANNFKGVGFDTISADKEDSADWKIHNSILGKGMIIIENLNIPEGIPALGDFFCFPLLFNDADGSPVRAVLIT
;
A
#
# COMPACT_ATOMS: atom_id res chain seq x y z
N MET A 1 -14.84 -4.34 -18.84
CA MET A 1 -14.31 -3.73 -17.61
C MET A 1 -14.40 -4.77 -16.50
N LYS A 2 -13.28 -5.14 -15.93
CA LYS A 2 -13.18 -6.02 -14.74
C LYS A 2 -12.45 -5.27 -13.64
N ILE A 3 -13.01 -5.32 -12.42
CA ILE A 3 -12.45 -4.64 -11.25
C ILE A 3 -11.89 -5.70 -10.31
N TYR A 4 -10.62 -5.53 -9.93
CA TYR A 4 -9.93 -6.33 -8.94
C TYR A 4 -9.81 -5.52 -7.66
N ASP A 5 -10.35 -6.04 -6.58
CA ASP A 5 -10.18 -5.45 -5.24
C ASP A 5 -8.82 -5.86 -4.67
N LEU A 6 -8.01 -4.87 -4.35
CA LEU A 6 -6.67 -5.07 -3.80
C LEU A 6 -6.60 -4.69 -2.31
N SER A 7 -7.74 -4.69 -1.61
CA SER A 7 -7.79 -4.28 -0.21
C SER A 7 -8.15 -5.43 0.71
N HIS A 8 -7.56 -5.46 1.89
CA HIS A 8 -8.00 -6.33 2.98
C HIS A 8 -9.24 -5.76 3.65
N THR A 9 -10.16 -6.65 4.05
CA THR A 9 -11.29 -6.27 4.92
C THR A 9 -10.77 -5.87 6.28
N LEU A 10 -11.28 -4.77 6.83
CA LEU A 10 -10.94 -4.28 8.15
C LEU A 10 -11.93 -4.80 9.20
N ASP A 11 -11.41 -5.21 10.35
CA ASP A 11 -12.16 -5.61 11.54
C ASP A 11 -11.32 -5.35 12.80
N ASN A 12 -11.82 -5.79 13.98
CA ASN A 12 -11.10 -5.63 15.25
C ASN A 12 -9.80 -6.44 15.32
N ASP A 13 -9.64 -7.48 14.50
CA ASP A 13 -8.48 -8.37 14.46
C ASP A 13 -7.51 -7.99 13.34
N THR A 14 -7.77 -6.89 12.64
CA THR A 14 -6.91 -6.37 11.57
C THR A 14 -5.47 -6.25 12.05
N PRO A 15 -4.49 -6.87 11.35
CA PRO A 15 -3.09 -6.77 11.70
C PRO A 15 -2.62 -5.32 11.69
N VAL A 16 -1.86 -4.93 12.71
CA VAL A 16 -1.26 -3.60 12.84
C VAL A 16 0.23 -3.72 13.08
N TYR A 17 1.00 -2.71 12.69
CA TYR A 17 2.43 -2.66 12.96
C TYR A 17 2.69 -2.65 14.46
N GLN A 18 3.84 -3.19 14.88
CA GLN A 18 4.19 -3.31 16.30
C GLN A 18 4.15 -1.95 17.01
N GLY A 19 3.39 -1.87 18.11
CA GLY A 19 3.21 -0.65 18.89
C GLY A 19 2.04 0.23 18.44
N THR A 20 1.40 -0.08 17.31
CA THR A 20 0.19 0.62 16.84
C THR A 20 -1.05 0.09 17.57
N PRO A 21 -1.99 0.95 18.02
CA PRO A 21 -3.27 0.51 18.56
C PRO A 21 -4.08 -0.28 17.54
N HIS A 22 -4.75 -1.36 17.98
CA HIS A 22 -5.69 -2.08 17.13
C HIS A 22 -6.91 -1.22 16.81
N PRO A 23 -7.49 -1.37 15.61
CA PRO A 23 -8.71 -0.68 15.25
C PRO A 23 -9.89 -1.17 16.11
N VAL A 24 -10.89 -0.32 16.27
CA VAL A 24 -12.13 -0.63 16.99
C VAL A 24 -13.32 -0.41 16.07
N PHE A 25 -14.07 -1.49 15.83
CA PHE A 25 -15.33 -1.47 15.10
C PHE A 25 -16.45 -1.84 16.08
N LYS A 26 -17.23 -0.85 16.53
CA LYS A 26 -18.29 -1.02 17.52
C LYS A 26 -19.64 -0.65 16.94
N LYS A 27 -20.57 -1.60 16.89
CA LYS A 27 -21.97 -1.30 16.57
C LYS A 27 -22.56 -0.43 17.67
N ILE A 28 -23.07 0.74 17.33
CA ILE A 28 -23.64 1.73 18.26
C ILE A 28 -25.13 1.93 18.06
N ALA A 29 -25.72 1.46 16.94
CA ALA A 29 -27.15 1.41 16.70
C ALA A 29 -27.55 0.13 15.98
N SER A 30 -28.81 -0.31 16.19
CA SER A 30 -29.41 -1.48 15.57
C SER A 30 -30.81 -1.19 15.03
N ILE A 31 -31.29 -1.96 14.02
CA ILE A 31 -32.64 -1.80 13.45
C ILE A 31 -33.70 -1.99 14.54
N GLU A 32 -33.49 -2.93 15.44
CA GLU A 32 -34.46 -3.33 16.46
C GLU A 32 -34.72 -2.23 17.49
N ASN A 33 -33.66 -1.47 17.86
CA ASN A 33 -33.74 -0.46 18.91
C ASN A 33 -33.85 0.97 18.35
N ASP A 34 -33.21 1.25 17.22
CA ASP A 34 -32.98 2.60 16.73
C ASP A 34 -33.60 2.85 15.35
N GLY A 35 -34.03 1.78 14.64
CA GLY A 35 -34.57 1.88 13.28
C GLY A 35 -33.52 2.00 12.19
N PHE A 36 -32.22 2.05 12.55
CA PHE A 36 -31.06 2.11 11.63
C PHE A 36 -29.88 1.37 12.23
N ARG A 37 -28.81 1.20 11.43
CA ARG A 37 -27.53 0.65 11.90
C ARG A 37 -26.45 1.69 11.79
N GLU A 38 -25.62 1.76 12.83
CA GLU A 38 -24.43 2.63 12.85
C GLU A 38 -23.28 1.91 13.50
N THR A 39 -22.08 2.10 12.94
CA THR A 39 -20.83 1.54 13.48
C THR A 39 -19.86 2.66 13.78
N TYR A 40 -19.41 2.75 15.01
CA TYR A 40 -18.30 3.60 15.41
C TYR A 40 -17.00 2.97 14.97
N LEU A 41 -16.14 3.76 14.30
CA LEU A 41 -14.82 3.35 13.84
C LEU A 41 -13.75 4.16 14.58
N SER A 42 -12.75 3.48 15.13
CA SER A 42 -11.52 4.09 15.64
C SER A 42 -10.33 3.32 15.05
N LEU A 43 -9.50 3.98 14.26
CA LEU A 43 -8.35 3.40 13.58
C LEU A 43 -7.25 4.44 13.39
N THR A 44 -6.02 3.97 13.19
CA THR A 44 -4.90 4.83 12.83
C THR A 44 -4.82 5.03 11.32
N SER A 45 -4.10 6.06 10.88
CA SER A 45 -3.90 6.37 9.46
C SER A 45 -3.28 5.22 8.66
N HIS A 46 -2.45 4.37 9.31
CA HIS A 46 -1.78 3.23 8.68
C HIS A 46 -2.44 1.88 9.02
N THR A 47 -3.78 1.83 9.03
CA THR A 47 -4.54 0.60 9.32
C THR A 47 -4.94 -0.11 8.01
N GLY A 48 -4.63 -1.41 7.92
CA GLY A 48 -5.00 -2.26 6.78
C GLY A 48 -4.32 -1.85 5.48
N THR A 49 -5.01 -1.98 4.34
CA THR A 49 -4.53 -1.45 3.06
C THR A 49 -4.61 0.08 3.11
N HIS A 50 -3.47 0.74 3.02
CA HIS A 50 -3.37 2.18 3.25
C HIS A 50 -2.33 2.85 2.34
N ILE A 51 -2.33 4.17 2.32
CA ILE A 51 -1.35 5.03 1.66
C ILE A 51 -0.52 5.76 2.71
N ASP A 52 0.78 5.89 2.45
CA ASP A 52 1.67 6.83 3.10
C ASP A 52 1.89 8.06 2.23
N ALA A 53 1.67 9.24 2.80
CA ALA A 53 2.05 10.51 2.19
C ALA A 53 3.54 10.79 2.41
N PRO A 54 4.18 11.66 1.59
CA PRO A 54 5.52 12.16 1.88
C PRO A 54 5.69 12.68 3.32
N TYR A 55 4.66 13.29 3.88
CA TYR A 55 4.65 13.82 5.25
C TYR A 55 4.85 12.75 6.33
N HIS A 56 4.55 11.49 6.05
CA HIS A 56 4.73 10.38 7.01
C HIS A 56 6.18 10.29 7.55
N MET A 57 7.17 10.42 6.68
CA MET A 57 8.58 10.29 7.05
C MET A 57 9.40 11.58 6.79
N ILE A 58 8.89 12.50 5.97
CA ILE A 58 9.62 13.70 5.55
C ILE A 58 9.02 14.92 6.23
N GLY A 59 9.76 15.56 7.14
CA GLY A 59 9.24 16.64 7.99
C GLY A 59 8.63 17.85 7.24
N LYS A 60 9.03 18.09 5.97
CA LYS A 60 8.42 19.07 5.07
C LYS A 60 7.72 18.42 3.88
N GLY A 61 7.42 17.13 3.98
CA GLY A 61 6.69 16.37 2.96
C GLY A 61 5.26 16.89 2.81
N LYS A 62 4.68 16.69 1.62
CA LYS A 62 3.27 17.00 1.39
C LYS A 62 2.39 16.00 2.12
N LYS A 63 1.30 16.50 2.71
CA LYS A 63 0.22 15.73 3.34
C LYS A 63 -0.75 15.24 2.27
N LEU A 64 -1.59 14.25 2.56
CA LEU A 64 -2.55 13.72 1.58
C LEU A 64 -3.52 14.80 1.09
N ASP A 65 -3.99 15.66 1.98
CA ASP A 65 -4.88 16.79 1.67
C ASP A 65 -4.22 17.87 0.80
N GLN A 66 -2.89 17.86 0.65
CA GLN A 66 -2.12 18.78 -0.18
C GLN A 66 -1.69 18.16 -1.53
N LEU A 67 -1.91 16.86 -1.73
CA LEU A 67 -1.59 16.17 -2.97
C LEU A 67 -2.74 16.33 -3.98
N PRO A 68 -2.46 16.51 -5.29
CA PRO A 68 -3.50 16.54 -6.31
C PRO A 68 -4.13 15.15 -6.47
N LEU A 69 -5.42 15.08 -6.82
CA LEU A 69 -6.14 13.80 -6.94
C LEU A 69 -5.52 12.85 -7.95
N GLU A 70 -4.87 13.36 -8.97
CA GLU A 70 -4.20 12.59 -10.03
C GLU A 70 -3.05 11.72 -9.48
N ILE A 71 -2.53 12.01 -8.27
CA ILE A 71 -1.50 11.20 -7.62
C ILE A 71 -2.04 9.84 -7.17
N PHE A 72 -3.36 9.73 -6.95
CA PHE A 72 -4.01 8.52 -6.43
C PHE A 72 -4.59 7.62 -7.53
N ALA A 73 -4.38 7.98 -8.80
CA ALA A 73 -4.89 7.23 -9.95
C ALA A 73 -3.87 7.21 -11.09
N GLY A 74 -3.81 6.10 -11.84
CA GLY A 74 -2.96 6.00 -13.01
C GLY A 74 -2.71 4.58 -13.46
N ARG A 75 -1.89 4.45 -14.51
CA ARG A 75 -1.52 3.16 -15.09
C ARG A 75 -0.58 2.41 -14.15
N ALA A 76 -0.92 1.18 -13.80
CA ALA A 76 -0.09 0.33 -12.95
C ALA A 76 0.44 -0.89 -13.68
N ALA A 77 1.70 -1.24 -13.36
CA ALA A 77 2.29 -2.53 -13.67
C ALA A 77 2.40 -3.38 -12.40
N VAL A 78 1.88 -4.61 -12.47
CA VAL A 78 2.04 -5.61 -11.41
C VAL A 78 3.33 -6.37 -11.66
N VAL A 79 4.27 -6.25 -10.72
CA VAL A 79 5.57 -6.93 -10.74
C VAL A 79 5.46 -8.22 -9.93
N HIS A 80 5.45 -9.35 -10.60
CA HIS A 80 5.45 -10.66 -9.95
C HIS A 80 6.83 -10.97 -9.39
N VAL A 81 6.90 -11.20 -8.08
CA VAL A 81 8.09 -11.62 -7.35
C VAL A 81 7.95 -13.11 -7.02
N PRO A 82 8.91 -13.99 -7.41
CA PRO A 82 8.84 -15.40 -7.06
C PRO A 82 8.75 -15.61 -5.53
N ALA A 83 7.96 -16.59 -5.10
CA ALA A 83 7.63 -16.81 -3.69
C ALA A 83 8.85 -17.09 -2.76
N ASP A 84 9.97 -17.55 -3.35
CA ASP A 84 11.19 -17.91 -2.61
C ASP A 84 12.23 -16.76 -2.61
N GLU A 85 11.91 -15.63 -3.24
CA GLU A 85 12.85 -14.51 -3.34
C GLU A 85 12.63 -13.51 -2.20
N PRO A 86 13.57 -13.42 -1.25
CA PRO A 86 13.43 -12.51 -0.11
C PRO A 86 13.74 -11.05 -0.48
N ILE A 87 14.18 -10.80 -1.73
CA ILE A 87 14.62 -9.48 -2.19
C ILE A 87 14.07 -9.21 -3.59
N ILE A 88 13.33 -8.12 -3.72
CA ILE A 88 12.79 -7.63 -4.99
C ILE A 88 13.93 -6.98 -5.79
N ARG A 89 14.36 -7.63 -6.88
CA ARG A 89 15.51 -7.21 -7.66
C ARG A 89 15.12 -6.36 -8.88
N LYS A 90 16.00 -5.45 -9.28
CA LYS A 90 15.85 -4.61 -10.48
C LYS A 90 15.42 -5.42 -11.72
N ARG A 91 15.98 -6.61 -11.93
CA ARG A 91 15.64 -7.49 -13.07
C ARG A 91 14.16 -7.85 -13.11
N MET A 92 13.48 -7.98 -11.97
CA MET A 92 12.06 -8.37 -11.92
C MET A 92 11.18 -7.24 -12.45
N ILE A 93 11.56 -5.99 -12.19
CA ILE A 93 10.88 -4.81 -12.72
C ILE A 93 11.09 -4.72 -14.23
N LEU A 94 12.31 -5.00 -14.70
CA LEU A 94 12.71 -4.87 -16.13
C LEU A 94 12.24 -6.04 -17.00
N ASN A 95 12.01 -7.23 -16.42
CA ASN A 95 11.54 -8.40 -17.16
C ASN A 95 10.04 -8.33 -17.52
N GLY A 96 9.31 -7.35 -17.02
CA GLY A 96 7.98 -7.02 -17.51
C GLY A 96 8.04 -6.54 -18.97
N SER A 97 7.13 -7.03 -19.82
CA SER A 97 7.02 -6.63 -21.24
C SER A 97 6.54 -5.19 -21.45
N VAL A 98 6.63 -4.34 -20.41
CA VAL A 98 6.02 -3.02 -20.35
C VAL A 98 7.08 -1.94 -20.33
N SER A 99 6.92 -0.93 -21.16
CA SER A 99 7.70 0.31 -21.07
C SER A 99 7.38 1.03 -19.74
N LEU A 100 8.39 1.25 -18.91
CA LEU A 100 8.22 1.96 -17.63
C LEU A 100 7.83 3.44 -17.82
N GLN A 101 7.97 4.00 -19.01
CA GLN A 101 7.64 5.40 -19.34
C GLN A 101 6.14 5.68 -19.27
N ASP A 102 5.30 4.65 -19.51
CA ASP A 102 3.85 4.77 -19.53
C ASP A 102 3.19 4.26 -18.23
N ILE A 103 4.01 4.06 -17.18
CA ILE A 103 3.58 3.51 -15.89
C ILE A 103 3.67 4.57 -14.80
N ASP A 104 2.55 4.75 -14.09
CA ASP A 104 2.45 5.62 -12.91
C ASP A 104 2.76 4.87 -11.61
N PHE A 105 2.44 3.56 -11.54
CA PHE A 105 2.59 2.74 -10.34
C PHE A 105 3.26 1.40 -10.61
N LEU A 106 4.13 0.98 -9.69
CA LEU A 106 4.61 -0.40 -9.61
C LEU A 106 3.96 -1.08 -8.40
N LEU A 107 3.22 -2.17 -8.64
CA LEU A 107 2.59 -2.96 -7.57
C LEU A 107 3.34 -4.28 -7.45
N PHE A 108 4.00 -4.51 -6.32
CA PHE A 108 4.80 -5.71 -6.08
C PHE A 108 3.92 -6.82 -5.51
N PHE A 109 3.71 -7.86 -6.30
CA PHE A 109 3.04 -9.08 -5.89
C PHE A 109 4.06 -10.15 -5.50
N THR A 110 4.27 -10.30 -4.20
CA THR A 110 5.18 -11.29 -3.60
C THR A 110 4.43 -12.53 -3.12
N GLY A 111 3.09 -12.48 -3.09
CA GLY A 111 2.22 -13.49 -2.50
C GLY A 111 2.30 -13.50 -0.97
N TRP A 112 2.83 -12.43 -0.36
CA TRP A 112 2.95 -12.32 1.10
C TRP A 112 1.59 -12.05 1.76
N ASN A 113 0.66 -11.42 1.05
CA ASN A 113 -0.72 -11.18 1.48
C ASN A 113 -1.44 -12.45 1.96
N LYS A 114 -1.04 -13.66 1.48
CA LYS A 114 -1.59 -14.94 1.99
C LYS A 114 -1.34 -15.20 3.48
N TYR A 115 -0.38 -14.51 4.08
CA TYR A 115 -0.05 -14.62 5.51
C TYR A 115 -0.78 -13.59 6.37
N TRP A 116 -1.66 -12.75 5.77
CA TRP A 116 -2.47 -11.78 6.51
C TRP A 116 -3.12 -12.38 7.74
N GLY A 117 -3.07 -11.69 8.89
CA GLY A 117 -3.59 -12.18 10.17
C GLY A 117 -2.69 -13.19 10.90
N SER A 118 -1.59 -13.66 10.30
CA SER A 118 -0.65 -14.57 10.95
C SER A 118 0.60 -13.86 11.47
N ARG A 119 1.29 -14.46 12.45
CA ARG A 119 2.58 -13.93 12.95
C ARG A 119 3.67 -13.89 11.86
N LYS A 120 3.56 -14.73 10.85
CA LYS A 120 4.51 -14.77 9.73
C LYS A 120 4.41 -13.52 8.87
N TYR A 121 3.25 -12.87 8.82
CA TYR A 121 3.03 -11.67 8.02
C TYR A 121 4.02 -10.55 8.35
N PHE A 122 4.46 -10.46 9.60
CA PHE A 122 5.30 -9.39 10.14
C PHE A 122 6.80 -9.62 10.01
N LYS A 123 7.25 -10.75 9.47
CA LYS A 123 8.69 -11.12 9.49
C LYS A 123 9.16 -11.72 8.18
N ASN A 124 10.38 -11.34 7.79
CA ASN A 124 11.07 -11.91 6.62
C ASN A 124 10.32 -11.73 5.30
N TYR A 125 9.49 -10.71 5.18
CA TYR A 125 8.85 -10.38 3.91
C TYR A 125 9.84 -9.80 2.91
N PRO A 126 9.58 -9.95 1.58
CA PRO A 126 10.45 -9.41 0.55
C PRO A 126 10.52 -7.88 0.58
N VAL A 127 11.72 -7.33 0.39
CA VAL A 127 11.97 -5.89 0.31
C VAL A 127 12.78 -5.53 -0.94
N LEU A 128 12.79 -4.28 -1.34
CA LEU A 128 13.53 -3.80 -2.50
C LEU A 128 15.05 -3.94 -2.30
N SER A 129 15.75 -4.44 -3.33
CA SER A 129 17.21 -4.31 -3.40
C SER A 129 17.62 -2.87 -3.67
N PRO A 130 18.86 -2.45 -3.33
CA PRO A 130 19.37 -1.12 -3.66
C PRO A 130 19.20 -0.77 -5.14
N GLY A 131 19.53 -1.70 -6.05
CA GLY A 131 19.39 -1.47 -7.49
C GLY A 131 17.93 -1.39 -7.99
N ALA A 132 16.96 -2.03 -7.30
CA ALA A 132 15.54 -1.84 -7.59
C ALA A 132 15.06 -0.47 -7.11
N LEU A 133 15.47 -0.06 -5.92
CA LEU A 133 15.18 1.28 -5.39
C LEU A 133 15.75 2.38 -6.29
N GLU A 134 17.01 2.26 -6.72
CA GLU A 134 17.65 3.21 -7.66
C GLU A 134 16.87 3.31 -8.97
N LEU A 135 16.39 2.18 -9.53
CA LEU A 135 15.56 2.19 -10.73
C LEU A 135 14.26 2.95 -10.50
N ILE A 136 13.59 2.72 -9.37
CA ILE A 136 12.33 3.40 -9.02
C ILE A 136 12.57 4.92 -8.92
N LEU A 137 13.62 5.32 -8.21
CA LEU A 137 13.96 6.73 -8.01
C LEU A 137 14.42 7.45 -9.31
N ALA A 138 14.92 6.71 -10.29
CA ALA A 138 15.31 7.25 -11.60
C ALA A 138 14.14 7.47 -12.56
N ASN A 139 12.94 6.98 -12.21
CA ASN A 139 11.72 7.13 -13.02
C ASN A 139 10.71 8.07 -12.34
N ASN A 140 9.66 8.47 -13.07
CA ASN A 140 8.64 9.42 -12.61
C ASN A 140 7.36 8.70 -12.17
N PHE A 141 7.48 7.67 -11.34
CA PHE A 141 6.31 7.01 -10.77
C PHE A 141 5.59 7.95 -9.78
N LYS A 142 4.26 7.83 -9.73
CA LYS A 142 3.43 8.48 -8.71
C LYS A 142 3.56 7.76 -7.37
N GLY A 143 3.72 6.43 -7.41
CA GLY A 143 3.86 5.63 -6.21
C GLY A 143 4.23 4.17 -6.47
N VAL A 144 4.44 3.47 -5.39
CA VAL A 144 4.72 2.02 -5.37
C VAL A 144 3.81 1.33 -4.36
N GLY A 145 3.39 0.11 -4.67
CA GLY A 145 2.52 -0.67 -3.80
C GLY A 145 3.14 -2.02 -3.43
N PHE A 146 2.91 -2.46 -2.20
CA PHE A 146 3.43 -3.70 -1.63
C PHE A 146 2.30 -4.53 -1.01
N ASP A 147 2.37 -5.85 -1.18
CA ASP A 147 1.49 -6.82 -0.50
C ASP A 147 2.04 -7.27 0.87
N THR A 148 2.95 -6.47 1.44
CA THR A 148 3.61 -6.67 2.73
C THR A 148 3.20 -5.61 3.74
N ILE A 149 3.50 -5.86 5.04
CA ILE A 149 3.18 -4.93 6.13
C ILE A 149 3.99 -3.64 6.07
N SER A 150 5.14 -3.67 5.41
CA SER A 150 6.01 -2.51 5.25
C SER A 150 6.86 -2.61 3.99
N ALA A 151 7.29 -1.47 3.44
CA ALA A 151 8.25 -1.39 2.36
C ALA A 151 9.69 -1.64 2.84
N ASP A 152 10.03 -1.30 4.09
CA ASP A 152 11.31 -1.61 4.75
C ASP A 152 11.22 -2.89 5.57
N LYS A 153 12.37 -3.47 5.93
CA LYS A 153 12.45 -4.63 6.84
C LYS A 153 11.92 -4.27 8.22
N GLU A 154 11.43 -5.29 8.94
CA GLU A 154 10.92 -5.17 10.31
C GLU A 154 11.95 -4.64 11.32
N ASP A 155 13.25 -4.85 11.07
CA ASP A 155 14.39 -4.41 11.90
C ASP A 155 15.15 -3.21 11.32
N SER A 156 14.55 -2.51 10.34
CA SER A 156 15.17 -1.33 9.73
C SER A 156 15.35 -0.21 10.75
N ALA A 157 16.59 0.25 10.90
CA ALA A 157 16.93 1.35 11.80
C ALA A 157 16.83 2.74 11.11
N ASP A 158 16.89 2.80 9.79
CA ASP A 158 16.98 4.02 9.00
C ASP A 158 15.80 4.25 8.04
N TRP A 159 14.90 3.28 7.92
CA TRP A 159 13.71 3.35 7.03
C TRP A 159 14.07 3.83 5.63
N LYS A 160 15.13 3.25 5.08
CA LYS A 160 15.77 3.73 3.86
C LYS A 160 14.85 3.76 2.66
N ILE A 161 13.99 2.74 2.49
CA ILE A 161 13.09 2.65 1.34
C ILE A 161 12.01 3.72 1.46
N HIS A 162 11.36 3.84 2.63
CA HIS A 162 10.38 4.89 2.88
C HIS A 162 10.98 6.27 2.66
N ASN A 163 12.08 6.59 3.34
CA ASN A 163 12.73 7.90 3.24
C ASN A 163 13.10 8.26 1.80
N SER A 164 13.55 7.27 1.01
CA SER A 164 13.94 7.52 -0.39
C SER A 164 12.73 7.78 -1.29
N ILE A 165 11.69 6.94 -1.20
CA ILE A 165 10.50 7.03 -2.04
C ILE A 165 9.67 8.27 -1.68
N LEU A 166 9.34 8.44 -0.40
CA LEU A 166 8.58 9.58 0.09
C LEU A 166 9.35 10.89 -0.06
N GLY A 167 10.69 10.85 0.09
CA GLY A 167 11.57 12.01 -0.15
C GLY A 167 11.60 12.46 -1.61
N LYS A 168 11.27 11.57 -2.57
CA LYS A 168 11.09 11.89 -3.98
C LYS A 168 9.71 12.50 -4.29
N GLY A 169 8.79 12.53 -3.30
CA GLY A 169 7.43 13.02 -3.44
C GLY A 169 6.44 11.98 -3.97
N MET A 170 6.86 10.71 -4.07
CA MET A 170 5.99 9.58 -4.38
C MET A 170 5.19 9.15 -3.15
N ILE A 171 4.10 8.41 -3.36
CA ILE A 171 3.34 7.74 -2.30
C ILE A 171 3.75 6.26 -2.20
N ILE A 172 3.56 5.67 -1.01
CA ILE A 172 3.68 4.22 -0.80
C ILE A 172 2.29 3.68 -0.49
N ILE A 173 1.95 2.51 -1.02
CA ILE A 173 0.74 1.78 -0.67
C ILE A 173 1.18 0.45 -0.04
N GLU A 174 0.71 0.16 1.17
CA GLU A 174 1.07 -1.04 1.91
C GLU A 174 -0.14 -1.94 2.16
N ASN A 175 0.13 -3.20 2.48
CA ASN A 175 -0.89 -4.21 2.74
C ASN A 175 -1.86 -4.39 1.56
N LEU A 176 -1.37 -4.41 0.32
CA LEU A 176 -2.19 -4.77 -0.81
C LEU A 176 -2.61 -6.25 -0.75
N ASN A 177 -3.88 -6.53 -0.99
CA ASN A 177 -4.38 -7.90 -1.15
C ASN A 177 -4.45 -8.28 -2.63
N ILE A 178 -3.29 -8.54 -3.22
CA ILE A 178 -3.18 -8.84 -4.64
C ILE A 178 -3.57 -10.30 -4.90
N PRO A 179 -4.64 -10.58 -5.69
CA PRO A 179 -5.06 -11.94 -5.97
C PRO A 179 -4.14 -12.63 -7.00
N GLU A 180 -4.04 -13.96 -6.89
CA GLU A 180 -3.39 -14.77 -7.94
C GLU A 180 -4.10 -14.58 -9.29
N GLY A 181 -3.32 -14.57 -10.37
CA GLY A 181 -3.85 -14.39 -11.72
C GLY A 181 -4.29 -12.96 -12.04
N ILE A 182 -3.89 -11.99 -11.24
CA ILE A 182 -4.11 -10.57 -11.55
C ILE A 182 -3.41 -10.21 -12.87
N PRO A 183 -4.01 -9.40 -13.76
CA PRO A 183 -3.35 -8.90 -14.97
C PRO A 183 -2.09 -8.10 -14.64
N ALA A 184 -1.08 -8.22 -15.52
CA ALA A 184 0.18 -7.50 -15.36
C ALA A 184 0.04 -5.96 -15.52
N LEU A 185 -1.06 -5.50 -16.12
CA LEU A 185 -1.35 -4.08 -16.39
C LEU A 185 -2.81 -3.76 -16.12
N GLY A 186 -3.06 -2.55 -15.64
CA GLY A 186 -4.41 -2.00 -15.49
C GLY A 186 -4.37 -0.56 -15.01
N ASP A 187 -5.55 0.04 -14.90
CA ASP A 187 -5.70 1.36 -14.29
C ASP A 187 -5.92 1.17 -12.78
N PHE A 188 -5.04 1.75 -11.98
CA PHE A 188 -5.01 1.62 -10.53
C PHE A 188 -5.59 2.87 -9.86
N PHE A 189 -6.36 2.66 -8.80
CA PHE A 189 -7.00 3.72 -8.01
C PHE A 189 -6.86 3.40 -6.52
N CYS A 190 -6.45 4.41 -5.73
CA CYS A 190 -6.25 4.28 -4.28
C CYS A 190 -6.58 5.58 -3.55
N PHE A 191 -7.80 6.11 -3.71
CA PHE A 191 -8.19 7.39 -3.10
C PHE A 191 -8.27 7.27 -1.58
N PRO A 192 -7.57 8.16 -0.83
CA PRO A 192 -7.62 8.22 0.63
C PRO A 192 -8.87 8.91 1.14
N LEU A 193 -9.15 8.79 2.44
CA LEU A 193 -10.05 9.68 3.13
C LEU A 193 -9.48 11.11 3.12
N LEU A 194 -10.35 12.10 2.97
CA LEU A 194 -9.96 13.51 3.02
C LEU A 194 -10.12 14.02 4.46
N PHE A 195 -9.01 14.21 5.15
CA PHE A 195 -8.95 14.88 6.46
C PHE A 195 -7.68 15.73 6.55
N ASN A 196 -7.72 16.75 7.41
CA ASN A 196 -6.62 17.70 7.54
C ASN A 196 -5.37 17.02 8.13
N ASP A 197 -4.21 17.44 7.64
CA ASP A 197 -2.90 17.02 8.15
C ASP A 197 -2.62 15.52 8.04
N ALA A 198 -3.21 14.86 7.03
CA ALA A 198 -3.12 13.42 6.84
C ALA A 198 -1.71 12.98 6.43
N ASP A 199 -1.05 12.19 7.27
CA ASP A 199 0.23 11.53 7.02
C ASP A 199 0.07 10.21 6.25
N GLY A 200 -1.09 9.61 6.35
CA GLY A 200 -1.51 8.38 5.69
C GLY A 200 -3.02 8.21 5.79
N SER A 201 -3.57 7.22 5.13
CA SER A 201 -5.00 6.89 5.19
C SER A 201 -5.29 5.48 4.69
N PRO A 202 -6.19 4.73 5.36
CA PRO A 202 -6.79 3.56 4.76
C PRO A 202 -7.44 3.88 3.42
N VAL A 203 -7.36 2.93 2.48
CA VAL A 203 -7.94 3.07 1.13
C VAL A 203 -8.67 1.82 0.67
N ARG A 204 -9.59 1.99 -0.28
CA ARG A 204 -10.03 0.89 -1.13
C ARG A 204 -9.20 0.94 -2.41
N ALA A 205 -8.12 0.15 -2.45
CA ALA A 205 -7.26 0.03 -3.63
C ALA A 205 -7.90 -0.91 -4.65
N VAL A 206 -7.96 -0.52 -5.92
CA VAL A 206 -8.54 -1.33 -7.00
C VAL A 206 -7.70 -1.24 -8.27
N LEU A 207 -7.66 -2.34 -9.04
CA LEU A 207 -7.11 -2.37 -10.39
C LEU A 207 -8.26 -2.65 -11.37
N ILE A 208 -8.32 -1.89 -12.46
CA ILE A 208 -9.37 -2.02 -13.51
C ILE A 208 -8.70 -2.39 -14.83
N THR A 209 -9.33 -3.36 -15.55
CA THR A 209 -8.92 -3.78 -16.90
C THR A 209 -10.09 -3.89 -17.86
#